data_67db5d5677192b415da2d05ff0484019
#
_entry.id   67db5d5677192b415da2d05ff0484019
#
_cell.length_a   1.000
_cell.length_b   1.000
_cell.length_c   1.000
_cell.angle_alpha   90.00
_cell.angle_beta   90.00
_cell.angle_gamma   90.00
#
_symmetry.space_group_name_H-M   'P 1'
#
loop_
_entity.id
_entity.type
_entity.pdbx_description
1 polymer ?
#
loop_
_entity_poly.entity_id
_entity_poly.type
_entity_poly.pdbx_seq_one_letter_code
_entity_poly.pdbx_strand_id
1 'polypeptide(L)'
;MNSLFFKELNAWFDPGRARLNIGCGRQVSLVAGVETGQLVGTFQTLERVAEYATACGARSTMVSNFLLNGQGHGDNGRIVFRDPKELRQVLSAAGIIVPTVSAHCAAYAHLSAIWGAEYAEKFVPASVMAKGTQYAEDWSEEYLLGMLETGTAAGIHIFGWFWGLWGHPVLHSGYPWVFGWDGMMAAGLDRFVRKTEKIRAKANELGAYLAHEIHPGTGAICARDFALLLMATDYDRSMCVWGDPSHCWAGEDWTQRFTSPFVAPRVVGSHAKNFKRLTGASTLMISEDWPQRGHQFCGHSEGEVNLESYAKMLLSIGVGDRFCAINGGDLMPLYSEAEDSILPLTAPSPQLLGACSAGIKWVNEHLTGMSMTTATFTDGMAGA
;
A
#
# COMPACT_ATOMS: atom_id res chain seq x y z
N MET A 1 29.25 8.58 -21.49
CA MET A 1 28.89 7.75 -20.31
C MET A 1 27.40 7.65 -20.27
N ASN A 2 26.89 6.70 -20.97
CA ASN A 2 25.84 6.46 -20.94
C ASN A 2 24.77 5.87 -21.37
N SER A 3 24.58 5.47 -22.22
CA SER A 3 23.50 4.69 -22.85
C SER A 3 23.49 3.20 -22.46
N LEU A 4 24.49 2.72 -21.76
CA LEU A 4 24.58 1.34 -21.32
C LEU A 4 23.54 0.98 -20.26
N PHE A 5 23.37 1.81 -19.23
CA PHE A 5 22.38 1.55 -18.15
C PHE A 5 20.95 1.46 -18.71
N PHE A 6 20.54 2.39 -19.57
CA PHE A 6 19.19 2.34 -20.17
C PHE A 6 19.04 1.30 -21.26
N LYS A 7 20.10 0.93 -21.96
CA LYS A 7 20.08 -0.20 -22.90
C LYS A 7 19.98 -1.55 -22.20
N GLU A 8 20.69 -1.70 -21.09
CA GLU A 8 20.60 -2.88 -20.24
C GLU A 8 19.24 -2.95 -19.53
N LEU A 9 18.71 -1.82 -19.04
CA LEU A 9 17.35 -1.75 -18.49
C LEU A 9 16.30 -2.26 -19.47
N ASN A 10 16.34 -1.85 -20.73
CA ASN A 10 15.40 -2.33 -21.74
C ASN A 10 15.53 -3.82 -22.02
N ALA A 11 16.72 -4.41 -21.85
CA ALA A 11 16.93 -5.85 -21.97
C ALA A 11 16.38 -6.64 -20.75
N TRP A 12 16.20 -5.97 -19.61
CA TRP A 12 15.66 -6.55 -18.36
C TRP A 12 14.15 -6.44 -18.25
N PHE A 13 13.49 -5.64 -19.11
CA PHE A 13 12.06 -5.52 -19.14
C PHE A 13 11.41 -6.82 -19.64
N ASP A 14 11.10 -7.71 -18.71
CA ASP A 14 10.38 -8.94 -18.99
C ASP A 14 9.03 -8.97 -18.27
N PRO A 15 7.94 -8.56 -18.92
CA PRO A 15 6.60 -8.60 -18.33
C PRO A 15 6.16 -10.02 -17.94
N GLY A 16 6.71 -11.05 -18.58
CA GLY A 16 6.42 -12.44 -18.23
C GLY A 16 6.87 -12.79 -16.82
N ARG A 17 8.03 -12.28 -16.41
CA ARG A 17 8.58 -12.46 -15.06
C ARG A 17 7.84 -11.65 -13.99
N ALA A 18 7.11 -10.60 -14.38
CA ALA A 18 6.30 -9.84 -13.44
C ALA A 18 5.10 -10.63 -12.88
N ARG A 19 4.69 -11.71 -13.53
CA ARG A 19 3.52 -12.49 -13.13
C ARG A 19 3.72 -13.19 -11.79
N LEU A 20 2.78 -12.96 -10.88
CA LEU A 20 2.57 -13.85 -9.74
C LEU A 20 1.75 -15.03 -10.22
N ASN A 21 2.38 -16.18 -10.32
CA ASN A 21 1.69 -17.43 -10.70
C ASN A 21 0.89 -17.99 -9.53
N ILE A 22 -0.02 -17.18 -9.00
CA ILE A 22 -0.96 -17.52 -7.92
C ILE A 22 -2.38 -17.21 -8.37
N GLY A 23 -3.28 -18.12 -8.10
CA GLY A 23 -4.71 -17.99 -8.35
C GLY A 23 -5.42 -19.18 -7.75
N CYS A 24 -6.67 -19.01 -7.36
CA CYS A 24 -7.49 -20.07 -6.81
C CYS A 24 -8.53 -20.58 -7.81
N GLY A 25 -8.73 -19.89 -8.93
CA GLY A 25 -9.72 -20.22 -9.96
C GLY A 25 -11.17 -20.15 -9.47
N ARG A 26 -11.42 -19.43 -8.36
CA ARG A 26 -12.74 -19.32 -7.76
C ARG A 26 -13.45 -18.06 -8.23
N GLN A 27 -14.77 -18.09 -8.15
CA GLN A 27 -15.56 -16.88 -8.23
C GLN A 27 -15.33 -16.05 -6.98
N VAL A 28 -14.94 -14.79 -7.15
CA VAL A 28 -14.63 -13.86 -6.06
C VAL A 28 -15.68 -12.77 -6.03
N SER A 29 -16.17 -12.46 -4.84
CA SER A 29 -17.15 -11.40 -4.62
C SER A 29 -16.53 -10.23 -3.87
N LEU A 30 -16.81 -9.00 -4.32
CA LEU A 30 -16.38 -7.80 -3.63
C LEU A 30 -17.22 -7.56 -2.37
N VAL A 31 -16.56 -7.07 -1.33
CA VAL A 31 -17.20 -6.64 -0.07
C VAL A 31 -16.58 -5.33 0.41
N ALA A 32 -17.31 -4.60 1.26
CA ALA A 32 -16.76 -3.40 1.87
C ALA A 32 -15.78 -3.75 3.00
N GLY A 33 -14.66 -3.06 2.99
CA GLY A 33 -13.66 -3.06 4.04
C GLY A 33 -13.41 -1.65 4.59
N VAL A 34 -12.75 -1.56 5.71
CA VAL A 34 -12.32 -0.31 6.32
C VAL A 34 -10.83 -0.35 6.65
N GLU A 35 -10.09 0.67 6.26
CA GLU A 35 -8.74 0.88 6.78
C GLU A 35 -8.79 1.72 8.05
N THR A 36 -8.26 1.15 9.14
CA THR A 36 -8.20 1.82 10.44
C THR A 36 -6.82 2.38 10.76
N GLY A 37 -5.86 2.19 9.86
CA GLY A 37 -4.47 2.60 10.04
C GLY A 37 -4.31 4.10 10.23
N GLN A 38 -5.08 4.88 9.53
CA GLN A 38 -5.03 6.35 9.58
C GLN A 38 -5.84 6.94 10.74
N LEU A 39 -6.72 6.17 11.34
CA LEU A 39 -7.50 6.56 12.52
C LEU A 39 -6.69 6.35 13.82
N VAL A 40 -5.42 6.64 13.73
CA VAL A 40 -4.45 6.51 14.83
C VAL A 40 -4.91 7.31 16.05
N GLY A 41 -4.91 6.65 17.21
CA GLY A 41 -5.39 7.23 18.45
C GLY A 41 -6.90 7.11 18.68
N THR A 42 -7.71 6.77 17.65
CA THR A 42 -9.15 6.49 17.81
C THR A 42 -9.38 5.07 18.31
N PHE A 43 -8.66 4.12 17.72
CA PHE A 43 -8.79 2.71 18.03
C PHE A 43 -7.53 2.22 18.73
N GLN A 44 -7.61 2.19 20.07
CA GLN A 44 -6.51 1.67 20.89
C GLN A 44 -6.59 0.16 21.11
N THR A 45 -7.72 -0.45 20.79
CA THR A 45 -7.95 -1.88 20.98
C THR A 45 -8.60 -2.52 19.73
N LEU A 46 -8.39 -3.82 19.60
CA LEU A 46 -8.98 -4.62 18.53
C LEU A 46 -10.51 -4.69 18.62
N GLU A 47 -11.05 -4.69 19.84
CA GLU A 47 -12.48 -4.69 20.09
C GLU A 47 -13.13 -3.42 19.51
N ARG A 48 -12.51 -2.26 19.71
CA ARG A 48 -12.99 -0.99 19.16
C ARG A 48 -12.96 -0.97 17.64
N VAL A 49 -11.93 -1.55 17.03
CA VAL A 49 -11.87 -1.73 15.57
C VAL A 49 -13.03 -2.61 15.10
N ALA A 50 -13.26 -3.73 15.76
CA ALA A 50 -14.33 -4.65 15.43
C ALA A 50 -15.72 -4.02 15.58
N GLU A 51 -15.96 -3.31 16.69
CA GLU A 51 -17.19 -2.57 16.94
C GLU A 51 -17.47 -1.54 15.82
N TYR A 52 -16.47 -0.76 15.47
CA TYR A 52 -16.59 0.26 14.43
C TYR A 52 -16.85 -0.36 13.05
N ALA A 53 -16.05 -1.34 12.64
CA ALA A 53 -16.21 -2.00 11.37
C ALA A 53 -17.62 -2.63 11.23
N THR A 54 -18.08 -3.28 12.28
CA THR A 54 -19.44 -3.87 12.33
C THR A 54 -20.53 -2.81 12.24
N ALA A 55 -20.40 -1.72 13.01
CA ALA A 55 -21.37 -0.62 13.02
C ALA A 55 -21.49 0.07 11.65
N CYS A 56 -20.39 0.17 10.90
CA CYS A 56 -20.38 0.72 9.54
C CYS A 56 -20.86 -0.27 8.47
N GLY A 57 -21.02 -1.54 8.80
CA GLY A 57 -21.37 -2.60 7.84
C GLY A 57 -20.18 -3.10 7.01
N ALA A 58 -18.95 -2.88 7.45
CA ALA A 58 -17.76 -3.46 6.84
C ALA A 58 -17.65 -4.96 7.18
N ARG A 59 -17.21 -5.75 6.22
CA ARG A 59 -16.95 -7.19 6.39
C ARG A 59 -15.49 -7.48 6.67
N SER A 60 -14.63 -6.49 6.47
CA SER A 60 -13.19 -6.61 6.61
C SER A 60 -12.59 -5.35 7.20
N THR A 61 -11.46 -5.49 7.86
CA THR A 61 -10.63 -4.35 8.25
C THR A 61 -9.17 -4.58 7.84
N MET A 62 -8.52 -3.54 7.37
CA MET A 62 -7.08 -3.44 7.28
C MET A 62 -6.58 -2.82 8.59
N VAL A 63 -5.94 -3.63 9.42
CA VAL A 63 -5.48 -3.16 10.73
C VAL A 63 -4.17 -2.41 10.63
N SER A 64 -4.04 -1.35 11.43
CA SER A 64 -2.76 -0.66 11.56
C SER A 64 -1.69 -1.58 12.17
N ASN A 65 -0.45 -1.43 11.67
CA ASN A 65 0.72 -2.05 12.29
C ASN A 65 0.86 -1.73 13.79
N PHE A 66 0.33 -0.59 14.25
CA PHE A 66 0.33 -0.21 15.66
C PHE A 66 -0.54 -1.11 16.53
N LEU A 67 -1.60 -1.68 15.97
CA LEU A 67 -2.41 -2.67 16.69
C LEU A 67 -1.71 -4.03 16.82
N LEU A 68 -0.74 -4.32 15.97
CA LEU A 68 0.16 -5.47 16.14
C LEU A 68 1.19 -5.22 17.24
N ASN A 69 1.63 -3.97 17.39
CA ASN A 69 2.50 -3.58 18.50
C ASN A 69 1.68 -3.42 19.78
N GLY A 70 1.99 -4.22 20.79
CA GLY A 70 1.27 -4.21 22.08
C GLY A 70 1.39 -2.91 22.88
N GLN A 71 2.26 -1.99 22.48
CA GLN A 71 2.49 -0.72 23.18
C GLN A 71 1.86 0.51 22.50
N GLY A 72 1.39 0.36 21.26
CA GLY A 72 0.82 1.47 20.51
C GLY A 72 1.85 2.51 20.08
N HIS A 73 1.39 3.76 19.85
CA HIS A 73 2.22 4.84 19.36
C HIS A 73 3.05 5.59 20.41
N GLY A 74 2.69 5.49 21.64
CA GLY A 74 3.27 6.31 22.70
C GLY A 74 4.48 5.70 23.37
N ASP A 75 5.10 4.71 22.76
CA ASP A 75 6.16 3.98 23.38
C ASP A 75 7.51 4.70 23.32
N ASN A 76 8.46 4.17 24.05
CA ASN A 76 9.82 4.65 24.15
C ASN A 76 10.75 4.05 23.07
N GLY A 77 10.22 3.58 21.96
CA GLY A 77 10.93 2.89 20.89
C GLY A 77 11.14 1.40 21.14
N ARG A 78 10.45 0.84 22.13
CA ARG A 78 10.51 -0.60 22.40
C ARG A 78 9.60 -1.37 21.45
N ILE A 79 10.14 -2.40 20.83
CA ILE A 79 9.39 -3.30 19.93
C ILE A 79 8.79 -4.42 20.75
N VAL A 80 7.46 -4.47 20.84
CA VAL A 80 6.71 -5.51 21.53
C VAL A 80 5.46 -5.84 20.75
N PHE A 81 5.36 -7.05 20.23
CA PHE A 81 4.20 -7.48 19.46
C PHE A 81 3.18 -8.23 20.32
N ARG A 82 1.92 -8.15 19.92
CA ARG A 82 0.81 -8.89 20.56
C ARG A 82 0.88 -10.38 20.25
N ASP A 83 0.20 -11.18 21.07
CA ASP A 83 -0.03 -12.59 20.73
C ASP A 83 -0.88 -12.68 19.44
N PRO A 84 -0.39 -13.35 18.39
CA PRO A 84 -1.13 -13.53 17.15
C PRO A 84 -2.48 -14.24 17.32
N LYS A 85 -2.65 -15.04 18.39
CA LYS A 85 -3.91 -15.72 18.71
C LYS A 85 -4.98 -14.72 19.17
N GLU A 86 -4.59 -13.73 19.98
CA GLU A 86 -5.50 -12.67 20.43
C GLU A 86 -6.09 -11.91 19.24
N LEU A 87 -5.24 -11.52 18.29
CA LEU A 87 -5.66 -10.85 17.07
C LEU A 87 -6.77 -11.63 16.34
N ARG A 88 -6.54 -12.92 16.13
CA ARG A 88 -7.53 -13.78 15.44
C ARG A 88 -8.82 -13.93 16.23
N GLN A 89 -8.73 -14.12 17.54
CA GLN A 89 -9.90 -14.36 18.38
C GLN A 89 -10.85 -13.17 18.41
N VAL A 90 -10.34 -11.97 18.64
CA VAL A 90 -11.18 -10.77 18.79
C VAL A 90 -11.90 -10.45 17.47
N LEU A 91 -11.19 -10.43 16.37
CA LEU A 91 -11.75 -10.02 15.09
C LEU A 91 -12.63 -11.11 14.47
N SER A 92 -12.26 -12.38 14.60
CA SER A 92 -13.10 -13.49 14.14
C SER A 92 -14.40 -13.60 14.95
N ALA A 93 -14.38 -13.34 16.25
CA ALA A 93 -15.59 -13.34 17.08
C ALA A 93 -16.61 -12.26 16.65
N ALA A 94 -16.12 -11.16 16.10
CA ALA A 94 -16.97 -10.10 15.51
C ALA A 94 -17.41 -10.39 14.07
N GLY A 95 -16.96 -11.49 13.47
CA GLY A 95 -17.25 -11.81 12.07
C GLY A 95 -16.52 -10.92 11.07
N ILE A 96 -15.49 -10.22 11.50
CA ILE A 96 -14.65 -9.35 10.68
C ILE A 96 -13.42 -10.13 10.20
N ILE A 97 -13.17 -10.15 8.91
CA ILE A 97 -11.96 -10.71 8.34
C ILE A 97 -10.83 -9.68 8.34
N VAL A 98 -9.60 -10.12 8.67
CA VAL A 98 -8.40 -9.28 8.71
C VAL A 98 -7.34 -9.92 7.84
N PRO A 99 -7.41 -9.74 6.53
CA PRO A 99 -6.46 -10.34 5.61
C PRO A 99 -5.22 -9.47 5.38
N THR A 100 -5.21 -8.22 5.89
CA THR A 100 -4.20 -7.23 5.56
C THR A 100 -3.81 -6.37 6.76
N VAL A 101 -2.56 -5.91 6.76
CA VAL A 101 -2.00 -4.93 7.70
C VAL A 101 -1.55 -3.70 6.93
N SER A 102 -1.85 -2.51 7.45
CA SER A 102 -1.29 -1.23 7.02
C SER A 102 0.04 -0.98 7.73
N ALA A 103 1.14 -1.03 6.98
CA ALA A 103 2.51 -0.89 7.49
C ALA A 103 3.27 0.28 6.83
N HIS A 104 2.57 1.18 6.19
CA HIS A 104 3.10 2.23 5.34
C HIS A 104 4.19 3.06 6.01
N CYS A 105 3.96 3.52 7.24
CA CYS A 105 4.85 4.45 7.93
C CYS A 105 6.22 3.85 8.27
N ALA A 106 6.26 2.67 8.90
CA ALA A 106 7.52 2.05 9.31
C ALA A 106 8.36 1.63 8.10
N ALA A 107 7.72 1.14 7.04
CA ALA A 107 8.39 0.77 5.80
C ALA A 107 8.96 1.99 5.07
N TYR A 108 8.26 3.14 5.11
CA TYR A 108 8.78 4.39 4.59
C TYR A 108 10.03 4.85 5.33
N ALA A 109 10.01 4.86 6.67
CA ALA A 109 11.12 5.30 7.50
C ALA A 109 12.39 4.47 7.29
N HIS A 110 12.26 3.17 7.06
CA HIS A 110 13.39 2.26 6.84
C HIS A 110 14.34 2.71 5.71
N LEU A 111 13.80 3.28 4.63
CA LEU A 111 14.62 3.76 3.52
C LEU A 111 14.85 5.27 3.53
N SER A 112 14.00 6.03 4.20
CA SER A 112 14.00 7.48 4.12
C SER A 112 14.82 8.15 5.21
N ALA A 113 14.97 7.54 6.39
CA ALA A 113 15.59 8.16 7.56
C ALA A 113 17.02 8.65 7.32
N ILE A 114 17.80 7.96 6.49
CA ILE A 114 19.20 8.33 6.19
C ILE A 114 19.32 9.69 5.49
N TRP A 115 18.26 10.14 4.83
CA TRP A 115 18.27 11.41 4.09
C TRP A 115 18.05 12.63 4.98
N GLY A 116 17.63 12.44 6.22
CA GLY A 116 17.41 13.49 7.21
C GLY A 116 16.27 13.11 8.18
N ALA A 117 16.29 13.70 9.36
CA ALA A 117 15.25 13.45 10.36
C ALA A 117 13.85 13.83 9.84
N GLU A 118 13.76 14.89 9.05
CA GLU A 118 12.54 15.41 8.44
C GLU A 118 11.81 14.38 7.56
N TYR A 119 12.53 13.38 7.03
CA TYR A 119 11.94 12.30 6.21
C TYR A 119 11.41 11.13 7.02
N ALA A 120 11.67 11.07 8.32
CA ALA A 120 11.32 9.91 9.13
C ALA A 120 10.67 10.24 10.49
N GLU A 121 10.83 11.44 11.01
CA GLU A 121 10.43 11.80 12.39
C GLU A 121 8.93 11.64 12.68
N LYS A 122 8.07 11.71 11.64
CA LYS A 122 6.63 11.46 11.77
C LYS A 122 6.26 9.98 11.77
N PHE A 123 7.19 9.09 11.41
CA PHE A 123 6.94 7.69 11.13
C PHE A 123 7.60 6.73 12.12
N VAL A 124 8.48 7.24 12.97
CA VAL A 124 9.13 6.49 14.04
C VAL A 124 9.03 7.25 15.37
N PRO A 125 9.10 6.55 16.51
CA PRO A 125 9.07 7.21 17.82
C PRO A 125 10.17 8.26 17.97
N ALA A 126 9.87 9.37 18.63
CA ALA A 126 10.83 10.44 18.88
C ALA A 126 12.09 9.95 19.62
N SER A 127 11.93 8.98 20.54
CA SER A 127 13.03 8.33 21.25
C SER A 127 13.96 7.52 20.34
N VAL A 128 13.47 7.07 19.19
CA VAL A 128 14.24 6.38 18.15
C VAL A 128 15.01 7.41 17.32
N MET A 129 14.33 8.45 16.84
CA MET A 129 14.97 9.53 16.07
C MET A 129 16.07 10.25 16.86
N ALA A 130 15.89 10.44 18.16
CA ALA A 130 16.90 11.06 19.04
C ALA A 130 18.24 10.31 19.07
N LYS A 131 18.27 9.05 18.65
CA LYS A 131 19.51 8.24 18.54
C LYS A 131 20.17 8.34 17.15
N GLY A 132 19.58 9.09 16.25
CA GLY A 132 20.08 9.36 14.91
C GLY A 132 19.44 8.54 13.79
N THR A 133 19.66 8.99 12.56
CA THR A 133 19.00 8.45 11.35
C THR A 133 19.36 7.00 11.06
N GLN A 134 20.62 6.61 11.27
CA GLN A 134 21.03 5.22 11.09
C GLN A 134 20.33 4.28 12.09
N TYR A 135 20.22 4.72 13.35
CA TYR A 135 19.47 3.94 14.34
C TYR A 135 17.99 3.80 13.98
N ALA A 136 17.39 4.85 13.41
CA ALA A 136 16.02 4.82 12.96
C ALA A 136 15.80 3.83 11.79
N GLU A 137 16.75 3.75 10.84
CA GLU A 137 16.70 2.72 9.78
C GLU A 137 16.77 1.30 10.38
N ASP A 138 17.74 1.04 11.26
CA ASP A 138 17.95 -0.28 11.86
C ASP A 138 16.77 -0.69 12.75
N TRP A 139 16.23 0.22 13.53
CA TRP A 139 15.01 0.02 14.33
C TRP A 139 13.82 -0.31 13.44
N SER A 140 13.67 0.41 12.32
CA SER A 140 12.57 0.16 11.38
C SER A 140 12.72 -1.22 10.73
N GLU A 141 13.93 -1.67 10.39
CA GLU A 141 14.15 -3.04 9.88
C GLU A 141 13.71 -4.08 10.90
N GLU A 142 14.15 -3.96 12.16
CA GLU A 142 13.78 -4.87 13.24
C GLU A 142 12.26 -4.90 13.47
N TYR A 143 11.64 -3.72 13.48
CA TYR A 143 10.20 -3.58 13.62
C TYR A 143 9.44 -4.29 12.48
N LEU A 144 9.86 -4.10 11.23
CA LEU A 144 9.23 -4.70 10.06
C LEU A 144 9.35 -6.23 10.05
N LEU A 145 10.51 -6.76 10.44
CA LEU A 145 10.72 -8.21 10.55
C LEU A 145 9.79 -8.84 11.59
N GLY A 146 9.71 -8.26 12.79
CA GLY A 146 8.81 -8.76 13.84
C GLY A 146 7.33 -8.60 13.49
N MET A 147 6.98 -7.52 12.77
CA MET A 147 5.62 -7.33 12.26
C MET A 147 5.22 -8.40 11.23
N LEU A 148 6.11 -8.76 10.30
CA LEU A 148 5.88 -9.83 9.35
C LEU A 148 5.65 -11.18 10.07
N GLU A 149 6.48 -11.51 11.05
CA GLU A 149 6.36 -12.72 11.85
C GLU A 149 5.02 -12.76 12.62
N THR A 150 4.67 -11.67 13.29
CA THR A 150 3.43 -11.58 14.08
C THR A 150 2.20 -11.64 13.20
N GLY A 151 2.18 -10.87 12.11
CA GLY A 151 1.06 -10.84 11.18
C GLY A 151 0.84 -12.19 10.51
N THR A 152 1.89 -12.83 10.01
CA THR A 152 1.76 -14.15 9.35
C THR A 152 1.36 -15.24 10.33
N ALA A 153 1.87 -15.22 11.56
CA ALA A 153 1.41 -16.11 12.64
C ALA A 153 -0.08 -15.88 12.99
N ALA A 154 -0.59 -14.67 12.79
CA ALA A 154 -2.01 -14.36 12.87
C ALA A 154 -2.81 -14.75 11.61
N GLY A 155 -2.17 -15.27 10.57
CA GLY A 155 -2.81 -15.63 9.30
C GLY A 155 -2.99 -14.46 8.34
N ILE A 156 -2.25 -13.36 8.53
CA ILE A 156 -2.23 -12.20 7.66
C ILE A 156 -1.00 -12.29 6.76
N HIS A 157 -1.20 -12.30 5.44
CA HIS A 157 -0.13 -12.48 4.47
C HIS A 157 0.06 -11.29 3.53
N ILE A 158 -0.82 -10.30 3.54
CA ILE A 158 -0.69 -9.07 2.74
C ILE A 158 -0.43 -7.89 3.67
N PHE A 159 0.66 -7.18 3.40
CA PHE A 159 1.07 -6.00 4.15
C PHE A 159 1.06 -4.80 3.20
N GLY A 160 0.15 -3.86 3.42
CA GLY A 160 0.13 -2.56 2.75
C GLY A 160 1.40 -1.79 3.11
N TRP A 161 2.11 -1.27 2.10
CA TRP A 161 3.49 -0.90 2.24
C TRP A 161 3.82 0.40 1.54
N PHE A 162 4.66 1.24 2.14
CA PHE A 162 5.36 2.32 1.45
C PHE A 162 6.85 2.05 1.44
N TRP A 163 7.41 1.64 0.32
CA TRP A 163 8.85 1.77 0.20
C TRP A 163 9.22 3.24 0.28
N GLY A 164 10.11 3.59 1.19
CA GLY A 164 10.61 4.95 1.34
C GLY A 164 11.58 5.37 0.22
N LEU A 165 12.18 6.53 0.38
CA LEU A 165 13.11 7.11 -0.59
C LEU A 165 14.40 6.28 -0.67
N TRP A 166 14.46 5.38 -1.64
CA TRP A 166 15.59 4.46 -1.84
C TRP A 166 16.85 5.15 -2.39
N GLY A 167 16.69 6.27 -3.08
CA GLY A 167 17.76 7.11 -3.59
C GLY A 167 17.70 8.51 -3.00
N HIS A 168 18.61 9.37 -3.41
CA HIS A 168 18.61 10.78 -2.98
C HIS A 168 17.24 11.41 -3.24
N PRO A 169 16.67 12.20 -2.32
CA PRO A 169 15.32 12.77 -2.45
C PRO A 169 15.05 13.50 -3.78
N VAL A 170 16.09 14.09 -4.39
CA VAL A 170 15.98 14.73 -5.70
C VAL A 170 15.49 13.76 -6.81
N LEU A 171 15.74 12.47 -6.69
CA LEU A 171 15.26 11.46 -7.64
C LEU A 171 13.74 11.30 -7.61
N HIS A 172 13.13 11.66 -6.49
CA HIS A 172 11.70 11.55 -6.22
C HIS A 172 10.97 12.88 -6.35
N SER A 173 11.67 13.96 -6.75
CA SER A 173 11.11 15.31 -6.85
C SER A 173 10.45 15.61 -8.21
N GLY A 174 10.50 14.70 -9.15
CA GLY A 174 9.83 14.81 -10.46
C GLY A 174 10.57 15.65 -11.51
N TYR A 175 11.42 16.60 -11.14
CA TYR A 175 12.15 17.44 -12.10
C TYR A 175 13.54 17.85 -11.60
N PRO A 176 14.55 17.00 -11.73
CA PRO A 176 15.88 17.30 -11.24
C PRO A 176 16.76 17.96 -12.31
N TRP A 177 17.28 19.11 -11.99
CA TRP A 177 18.42 19.72 -12.69
C TRP A 177 19.73 19.23 -12.05
N VAL A 178 20.00 17.93 -12.12
CA VAL A 178 21.18 17.33 -11.47
C VAL A 178 22.02 16.60 -12.49
N PHE A 179 23.31 16.92 -12.53
CA PHE A 179 24.29 16.15 -13.29
C PHE A 179 24.55 14.81 -12.60
N GLY A 180 24.73 13.75 -13.38
CA GLY A 180 25.00 12.42 -12.83
C GLY A 180 23.78 11.60 -12.42
N TRP A 181 22.61 11.98 -12.92
CA TRP A 181 21.34 11.31 -12.67
C TRP A 181 21.41 9.79 -12.78
N ASP A 182 22.02 9.27 -13.86
CA ASP A 182 22.13 7.82 -14.09
C ASP A 182 22.92 7.11 -12.99
N GLY A 183 24.02 7.77 -12.52
CA GLY A 183 24.81 7.24 -11.42
C GLY A 183 24.06 7.25 -10.09
N MET A 184 23.28 8.31 -9.84
CA MET A 184 22.43 8.40 -8.65
C MET A 184 21.30 7.36 -8.67
N MET A 185 20.68 7.13 -9.82
CA MET A 185 19.67 6.10 -9.99
C MET A 185 20.25 4.70 -9.73
N ALA A 186 21.40 4.37 -10.35
CA ALA A 186 22.06 3.10 -10.16
C ALA A 186 22.45 2.86 -8.70
N ALA A 187 23.05 3.86 -8.04
CA ALA A 187 23.40 3.77 -6.63
C ALA A 187 22.19 3.64 -5.71
N GLY A 188 21.11 4.33 -6.03
CA GLY A 188 19.86 4.25 -5.29
C GLY A 188 19.20 2.89 -5.41
N LEU A 189 19.11 2.32 -6.60
CA LEU A 189 18.56 0.99 -6.82
C LEU A 189 19.41 -0.09 -6.12
N ASP A 190 20.74 0.03 -6.19
CA ASP A 190 21.65 -0.86 -5.48
C ASP A 190 21.44 -0.77 -3.95
N ARG A 191 21.26 0.45 -3.41
CA ARG A 191 20.90 0.63 -2.00
C ARG A 191 19.55 -0.02 -1.68
N PHE A 192 18.54 0.17 -2.52
CA PHE A 192 17.24 -0.46 -2.35
C PHE A 192 17.36 -1.97 -2.21
N VAL A 193 18.06 -2.62 -3.15
CA VAL A 193 18.26 -4.07 -3.15
C VAL A 193 18.88 -4.54 -1.84
N ARG A 194 19.99 -3.91 -1.42
CA ARG A 194 20.71 -4.30 -0.19
C ARG A 194 19.90 -4.06 1.08
N LYS A 195 19.28 -2.87 1.20
CA LYS A 195 18.55 -2.49 2.42
C LYS A 195 17.24 -3.27 2.60
N THR A 196 16.66 -3.75 1.51
CA THR A 196 15.40 -4.52 1.59
C THR A 196 15.60 -6.04 1.56
N GLU A 197 16.83 -6.53 1.38
CA GLU A 197 17.14 -7.94 1.23
C GLU A 197 16.58 -8.80 2.36
N LYS A 198 16.88 -8.45 3.62
CA LYS A 198 16.42 -9.22 4.78
C LYS A 198 14.89 -9.23 4.91
N ILE A 199 14.26 -8.09 4.65
CA ILE A 199 12.80 -7.95 4.74
C ILE A 199 12.14 -8.81 3.65
N ARG A 200 12.63 -8.74 2.41
CA ARG A 200 12.11 -9.55 1.29
C ARG A 200 12.36 -11.04 1.50
N ALA A 201 13.54 -11.41 1.99
CA ALA A 201 13.85 -12.78 2.34
C ALA A 201 12.91 -13.33 3.42
N LYS A 202 12.67 -12.56 4.49
CA LYS A 202 11.71 -12.91 5.54
C LYS A 202 10.28 -13.01 5.00
N ALA A 203 9.86 -12.08 4.17
CA ALA A 203 8.54 -12.13 3.54
C ALA A 203 8.38 -13.39 2.67
N ASN A 204 9.39 -13.75 1.89
CA ASN A 204 9.38 -14.97 1.09
C ASN A 204 9.35 -16.24 1.95
N GLU A 205 10.13 -16.28 3.04
CA GLU A 205 10.13 -17.38 4.02
C GLU A 205 8.74 -17.61 4.62
N LEU A 206 8.06 -16.53 4.99
CA LEU A 206 6.75 -16.56 5.62
C LEU A 206 5.57 -16.63 4.64
N GLY A 207 5.81 -16.57 3.34
CA GLY A 207 4.76 -16.47 2.33
C GLY A 207 3.97 -15.16 2.40
N ALA A 208 4.61 -14.09 2.83
CA ALA A 208 4.03 -12.75 2.91
C ALA A 208 4.27 -11.95 1.62
N TYR A 209 3.41 -10.95 1.39
CA TYR A 209 3.43 -10.06 0.23
C TYR A 209 3.50 -8.61 0.70
N LEU A 210 4.53 -7.90 0.24
CA LEU A 210 4.81 -6.50 0.54
C LEU A 210 4.13 -5.65 -0.54
N ALA A 211 2.89 -5.29 -0.30
CA ALA A 211 2.03 -4.65 -1.28
C ALA A 211 2.25 -3.12 -1.27
N HIS A 212 3.24 -2.65 -2.06
CA HIS A 212 3.55 -1.23 -2.16
C HIS A 212 2.39 -0.45 -2.79
N GLU A 213 1.90 0.54 -2.07
CA GLU A 213 1.01 1.53 -2.64
C GLU A 213 1.82 2.55 -3.45
N ILE A 214 1.51 2.66 -4.74
CA ILE A 214 2.16 3.63 -5.63
C ILE A 214 1.63 5.00 -5.29
N HIS A 215 2.43 5.78 -4.54
CA HIS A 215 1.99 6.98 -3.86
C HIS A 215 3.00 8.12 -4.06
N PRO A 216 2.54 9.37 -4.27
CA PRO A 216 3.41 10.53 -4.29
C PRO A 216 4.29 10.63 -3.03
N GLY A 217 5.56 10.97 -3.20
CA GLY A 217 6.51 11.10 -2.09
C GLY A 217 7.09 9.79 -1.55
N THR A 218 6.79 8.65 -2.17
CA THR A 218 7.34 7.35 -1.81
C THR A 218 8.40 6.85 -2.80
N GLY A 219 8.86 5.63 -2.62
CA GLY A 219 9.85 4.99 -3.49
C GLY A 219 9.35 4.66 -4.89
N ALA A 220 8.02 4.62 -5.11
CA ALA A 220 7.43 4.52 -6.45
C ALA A 220 6.20 5.44 -6.53
N ILE A 221 6.25 6.43 -7.41
CA ILE A 221 5.19 7.40 -7.63
C ILE A 221 4.34 7.08 -8.87
N CYS A 222 4.81 6.18 -9.72
CA CYS A 222 4.13 5.73 -10.93
C CYS A 222 4.46 4.25 -11.23
N ALA A 223 3.77 3.69 -12.21
CA ALA A 223 3.96 2.29 -12.64
C ALA A 223 5.41 2.00 -13.08
N ARG A 224 6.08 2.95 -13.73
CA ARG A 224 7.48 2.82 -14.16
C ARG A 224 8.42 2.68 -12.97
N ASP A 225 8.23 3.47 -11.93
CA ASP A 225 9.10 3.42 -10.75
C ASP A 225 8.98 2.06 -10.06
N PHE A 226 7.75 1.56 -9.90
CA PHE A 226 7.53 0.23 -9.37
C PHE A 226 8.19 -0.85 -10.24
N ALA A 227 8.11 -0.74 -11.57
CA ALA A 227 8.77 -1.66 -12.48
C ALA A 227 10.30 -1.65 -12.29
N LEU A 228 10.91 -0.48 -12.05
CA LEU A 228 12.35 -0.37 -11.75
C LEU A 228 12.72 -1.12 -10.46
N LEU A 229 11.94 -0.94 -9.38
CA LEU A 229 12.18 -1.63 -8.12
C LEU A 229 11.99 -3.15 -8.27
N LEU A 230 10.97 -3.56 -9.00
CA LEU A 230 10.69 -4.97 -9.27
C LEU A 230 11.82 -5.63 -10.05
N MET A 231 12.33 -4.98 -11.09
CA MET A 231 13.47 -5.47 -11.86
C MET A 231 14.76 -5.49 -11.05
N ALA A 232 15.04 -4.44 -10.30
CA ALA A 232 16.23 -4.35 -9.46
C ALA A 232 16.30 -5.50 -8.43
N THR A 233 15.15 -5.98 -7.97
CA THR A 233 15.02 -7.11 -7.05
C THR A 233 14.85 -8.46 -7.76
N ASP A 234 15.19 -8.54 -9.04
CA ASP A 234 15.06 -9.74 -9.88
C ASP A 234 13.66 -10.35 -9.86
N TYR A 235 12.64 -9.48 -9.90
CA TYR A 235 11.22 -9.86 -9.86
C TYR A 235 10.81 -10.63 -8.60
N ASP A 236 11.40 -10.27 -7.47
CA ASP A 236 11.12 -10.89 -6.16
C ASP A 236 9.62 -11.10 -5.94
N ARG A 237 9.26 -12.31 -5.51
CA ARG A 237 7.86 -12.72 -5.35
C ARG A 237 7.13 -11.89 -4.29
N SER A 238 7.80 -11.47 -3.24
CA SER A 238 7.19 -10.67 -2.17
C SER A 238 6.81 -9.25 -2.61
N MET A 239 7.43 -8.73 -3.68
CA MET A 239 7.19 -7.39 -4.20
C MET A 239 5.84 -7.30 -4.93
N CYS A 240 4.85 -6.71 -4.29
CA CYS A 240 3.48 -6.58 -4.80
C CYS A 240 3.00 -5.13 -4.79
N VAL A 241 1.79 -4.90 -5.29
CA VAL A 241 1.15 -3.60 -5.36
C VAL A 241 -0.15 -3.62 -4.56
N TRP A 242 -0.33 -2.58 -3.75
CA TRP A 242 -1.61 -2.19 -3.19
C TRP A 242 -2.23 -1.14 -4.11
N GLY A 243 -3.44 -1.38 -4.58
CA GLY A 243 -4.10 -0.46 -5.51
C GLY A 243 -4.73 0.72 -4.77
N ASP A 244 -4.44 1.94 -5.21
CA ASP A 244 -5.18 3.13 -4.84
C ASP A 244 -5.33 4.03 -6.08
N PRO A 245 -6.54 4.21 -6.59
CA PRO A 245 -6.76 5.02 -7.78
C PRO A 245 -6.70 6.52 -7.48
N SER A 246 -6.85 6.94 -6.23
CA SER A 246 -6.87 8.35 -5.84
C SER A 246 -5.52 9.05 -5.96
N HIS A 247 -4.43 8.28 -6.03
CA HIS A 247 -3.07 8.80 -6.19
C HIS A 247 -2.63 8.92 -7.66
N CYS A 248 -3.54 8.75 -8.61
CA CYS A 248 -3.26 8.87 -10.04
C CYS A 248 -3.38 10.32 -10.58
N TRP A 249 -3.59 11.30 -9.72
CA TRP A 249 -3.71 12.71 -10.12
C TRP A 249 -2.42 13.32 -10.66
N ALA A 250 -1.26 12.78 -10.35
CA ALA A 250 0.06 13.33 -10.67
C ALA A 250 0.58 12.93 -12.07
N GLY A 251 -0.30 12.85 -13.06
CA GLY A 251 0.11 12.67 -14.46
C GLY A 251 0.04 11.24 -15.00
N GLU A 252 -0.45 10.29 -14.22
CA GLU A 252 -0.72 8.94 -14.67
C GLU A 252 -2.20 8.60 -14.42
N ASP A 253 -2.90 8.19 -15.45
CA ASP A 253 -4.28 7.72 -15.32
C ASP A 253 -4.33 6.37 -14.61
N TRP A 254 -5.38 6.14 -13.79
CA TRP A 254 -5.52 4.89 -13.05
C TRP A 254 -5.63 3.66 -13.98
N THR A 255 -6.23 3.83 -15.15
CA THR A 255 -6.30 2.73 -16.13
C THR A 255 -4.92 2.37 -16.64
N GLN A 256 -4.08 3.36 -16.98
CA GLN A 256 -2.70 3.15 -17.41
C GLN A 256 -1.87 2.48 -16.32
N ARG A 257 -1.99 2.96 -15.07
CA ARG A 257 -1.26 2.40 -13.92
C ARG A 257 -1.59 0.94 -13.72
N PHE A 258 -2.87 0.62 -13.57
CA PHE A 258 -3.31 -0.72 -13.18
C PHE A 258 -3.43 -1.71 -14.33
N THR A 259 -3.31 -1.27 -15.59
CA THR A 259 -3.13 -2.16 -16.75
C THR A 259 -1.68 -2.30 -17.20
N SER A 260 -0.75 -1.61 -16.55
CA SER A 260 0.68 -1.79 -16.80
C SER A 260 1.08 -3.26 -16.64
N PRO A 261 1.88 -3.84 -17.57
CA PRO A 261 2.27 -5.24 -17.52
C PRO A 261 3.16 -5.59 -16.31
N PHE A 262 3.67 -4.61 -15.58
CA PHE A 262 4.46 -4.79 -14.36
C PHE A 262 3.62 -4.59 -13.09
N VAL A 263 2.57 -3.79 -13.15
CA VAL A 263 1.69 -3.49 -12.01
C VAL A 263 0.52 -4.47 -11.96
N ALA A 264 -0.24 -4.62 -13.05
CA ALA A 264 -1.43 -5.45 -13.10
C ALA A 264 -1.25 -6.87 -12.50
N PRO A 265 -0.19 -7.62 -12.85
CA PRO A 265 0.00 -8.96 -12.32
C PRO A 265 0.49 -8.99 -10.86
N ARG A 266 0.78 -7.83 -10.27
CA ARG A 266 1.30 -7.68 -8.89
C ARG A 266 0.30 -7.06 -7.92
N VAL A 267 -0.83 -6.56 -8.39
CA VAL A 267 -1.88 -6.03 -7.50
C VAL A 267 -2.51 -7.17 -6.72
N VAL A 268 -2.52 -7.05 -5.39
CA VAL A 268 -3.02 -8.08 -4.46
C VAL A 268 -4.10 -7.56 -3.50
N GLY A 269 -4.50 -6.34 -3.61
CA GLY A 269 -5.58 -5.72 -2.83
C GLY A 269 -5.73 -4.26 -3.21
N SER A 270 -6.76 -3.57 -2.70
CA SER A 270 -7.01 -2.19 -3.13
C SER A 270 -7.86 -1.38 -2.14
N HIS A 271 -7.62 -0.08 -2.12
CA HIS A 271 -8.55 0.93 -1.61
C HIS A 271 -9.69 1.20 -2.60
N ALA A 272 -10.83 1.62 -2.07
CA ALA A 272 -11.89 2.30 -2.79
C ALA A 272 -11.84 3.77 -2.35
N LYS A 273 -11.11 4.59 -3.10
CA LYS A 273 -10.84 5.99 -2.76
C LYS A 273 -10.93 6.86 -4.00
N ASN A 274 -11.38 8.07 -3.85
CA ASN A 274 -11.59 8.97 -4.97
C ASN A 274 -10.96 10.35 -4.74
N PHE A 275 -10.74 11.08 -5.81
CA PHE A 275 -10.20 12.44 -5.78
C PHE A 275 -10.86 13.31 -6.84
N LYS A 276 -10.78 14.61 -6.67
CA LYS A 276 -11.11 15.61 -7.68
C LYS A 276 -9.98 16.63 -7.83
N ARG A 277 -9.75 17.08 -9.05
CA ARG A 277 -8.82 18.19 -9.31
C ARG A 277 -9.47 19.51 -8.97
N LEU A 278 -8.68 20.41 -8.40
CA LEU A 278 -9.12 21.76 -8.08
C LEU A 278 -8.82 22.67 -9.25
N THR A 279 -9.82 23.43 -9.69
CA THR A 279 -9.69 24.37 -10.81
C THR A 279 -8.63 25.44 -10.52
N GLY A 280 -7.70 25.62 -11.46
CA GLY A 280 -6.63 26.63 -11.36
C GLY A 280 -5.47 26.26 -10.44
N ALA A 281 -5.49 25.10 -9.82
CA ALA A 281 -4.37 24.64 -9.02
C ALA A 281 -3.29 23.97 -9.87
N SER A 282 -2.04 24.07 -9.41
CA SER A 282 -0.91 23.41 -10.05
C SER A 282 -0.96 21.92 -9.82
N THR A 283 -0.70 21.13 -10.86
CA THR A 283 -0.46 19.67 -10.72
C THR A 283 0.95 19.34 -10.24
N LEU A 284 1.77 20.36 -9.99
CA LEU A 284 3.14 20.16 -9.51
C LEU A 284 3.12 19.80 -8.01
N MET A 285 3.83 18.76 -7.66
CA MET A 285 3.97 18.26 -6.30
C MET A 285 4.91 19.13 -5.44
N ILE A 286 4.60 20.42 -5.26
CA ILE A 286 5.51 21.34 -4.59
C ILE A 286 5.10 21.67 -3.15
N SER A 287 3.89 21.29 -2.73
CA SER A 287 3.36 21.64 -1.41
C SER A 287 3.02 20.42 -0.58
N GLU A 288 3.29 20.49 0.74
CA GLU A 288 2.85 19.50 1.72
C GLU A 288 1.33 19.55 1.95
N ASP A 289 0.70 20.68 1.64
CA ASP A 289 -0.74 20.88 1.73
C ASP A 289 -1.46 20.25 0.53
N TRP A 290 -2.22 19.21 0.76
CA TRP A 290 -2.95 18.49 -0.28
C TRP A 290 -3.85 19.38 -1.13
N PRO A 291 -4.62 20.35 -0.58
CA PRO A 291 -5.39 21.28 -1.38
C PRO A 291 -4.54 22.16 -2.30
N GLN A 292 -3.34 22.54 -1.87
CA GLN A 292 -2.43 23.36 -2.69
C GLN A 292 -1.78 22.56 -3.81
N ARG A 293 -1.79 21.23 -3.75
CA ARG A 293 -1.31 20.35 -4.82
C ARG A 293 -2.26 20.22 -6.00
N GLY A 294 -3.39 20.88 -5.96
CA GLY A 294 -4.34 20.90 -7.05
C GLY A 294 -5.30 19.74 -7.09
N HIS A 295 -5.37 18.96 -6.04
CA HIS A 295 -6.36 17.90 -5.89
C HIS A 295 -6.86 17.81 -4.45
N GLN A 296 -7.96 17.09 -4.27
CA GLN A 296 -8.62 16.88 -3.00
C GLN A 296 -9.24 15.50 -3.00
N PHE A 297 -9.06 14.73 -1.93
CA PHE A 297 -9.86 13.53 -1.73
C PHE A 297 -11.32 13.89 -1.49
N CYS A 298 -12.22 13.03 -1.89
CA CYS A 298 -13.66 13.30 -1.87
C CYS A 298 -14.46 12.01 -1.72
N GLY A 299 -15.75 12.15 -1.49
CA GLY A 299 -16.66 11.02 -1.43
C GLY A 299 -16.62 10.16 -2.70
N HIS A 300 -16.92 8.88 -2.56
CA HIS A 300 -16.77 7.86 -3.61
C HIS A 300 -17.47 8.20 -4.93
N SER A 301 -18.59 8.91 -4.89
CA SER A 301 -19.36 9.34 -6.08
C SER A 301 -18.99 10.72 -6.60
N GLU A 302 -18.08 11.45 -5.95
CA GLU A 302 -17.85 12.87 -6.22
C GLU A 302 -16.60 13.16 -7.05
N GLY A 303 -15.76 12.14 -7.26
CA GLY A 303 -14.43 12.30 -7.86
C GLY A 303 -14.33 11.92 -9.32
N GLU A 304 -13.10 11.95 -9.81
CA GLU A 304 -12.76 11.66 -11.20
C GLU A 304 -12.65 10.16 -11.50
N VAL A 305 -12.52 9.32 -10.48
CA VAL A 305 -12.46 7.87 -10.65
C VAL A 305 -13.87 7.30 -10.68
N ASN A 306 -14.21 6.64 -11.77
CA ASN A 306 -15.39 5.79 -11.79
C ASN A 306 -15.07 4.49 -11.03
N LEU A 307 -15.40 4.44 -9.73
CA LEU A 307 -15.06 3.32 -8.86
C LEU A 307 -15.73 1.98 -9.25
N GLU A 308 -16.89 2.01 -9.94
CA GLU A 308 -17.46 0.79 -10.47
C GLU A 308 -16.63 0.23 -11.63
N SER A 309 -16.18 1.10 -12.54
CA SER A 309 -15.27 0.71 -13.63
C SER A 309 -13.93 0.24 -13.09
N TYR A 310 -13.42 0.92 -12.07
CA TYR A 310 -12.20 0.52 -11.37
C TYR A 310 -12.33 -0.87 -10.73
N ALA A 311 -13.42 -1.13 -10.00
CA ALA A 311 -13.68 -2.44 -9.40
C ALA A 311 -13.79 -3.56 -10.46
N LYS A 312 -14.47 -3.30 -11.57
CA LYS A 312 -14.54 -4.25 -12.71
C LYS A 312 -13.17 -4.52 -13.30
N MET A 313 -12.33 -3.47 -13.45
CA MET A 313 -10.97 -3.62 -13.93
C MET A 313 -10.13 -4.47 -12.97
N LEU A 314 -10.18 -4.23 -11.64
CA LEU A 314 -9.46 -5.04 -10.64
C LEU A 314 -9.84 -6.53 -10.76
N LEU A 315 -11.13 -6.84 -10.89
CA LEU A 315 -11.60 -8.21 -11.10
C LEU A 315 -11.05 -8.78 -12.42
N SER A 316 -11.09 -8.01 -13.51
CA SER A 316 -10.65 -8.44 -14.84
C SER A 316 -9.16 -8.76 -14.91
N ILE A 317 -8.31 -8.01 -14.20
CA ILE A 317 -6.87 -8.28 -14.10
C ILE A 317 -6.50 -9.33 -13.03
N GLY A 318 -7.51 -9.98 -12.43
CA GLY A 318 -7.34 -11.12 -11.53
C GLY A 318 -6.92 -10.77 -10.11
N VAL A 319 -7.14 -9.54 -9.63
CA VAL A 319 -6.80 -9.15 -8.24
C VAL A 319 -7.55 -10.00 -7.24
N GLY A 320 -8.86 -10.19 -7.43
CA GLY A 320 -9.67 -11.01 -6.53
C GLY A 320 -9.17 -12.44 -6.44
N ASP A 321 -8.82 -13.05 -7.57
CA ASP A 321 -8.31 -14.41 -7.60
C ASP A 321 -6.98 -14.55 -6.83
N ARG A 322 -6.05 -13.59 -7.01
CA ARG A 322 -4.79 -13.54 -6.26
C ARG A 322 -5.02 -13.31 -4.77
N PHE A 323 -5.89 -12.35 -4.43
CA PHE A 323 -6.23 -12.05 -3.05
C PHE A 323 -6.76 -13.28 -2.31
N CYS A 324 -7.72 -13.98 -2.92
CA CYS A 324 -8.31 -15.20 -2.34
C CYS A 324 -7.34 -16.38 -2.33
N ALA A 325 -6.42 -16.45 -3.29
CA ALA A 325 -5.36 -17.47 -3.27
C ALA A 325 -4.39 -17.29 -2.10
N ILE A 326 -4.13 -16.03 -1.72
CA ILE A 326 -3.25 -15.68 -0.59
C ILE A 326 -3.96 -15.90 0.75
N ASN A 327 -5.19 -15.42 0.89
CA ASN A 327 -5.88 -15.34 2.18
C ASN A 327 -6.90 -16.46 2.41
N GLY A 328 -7.19 -17.24 1.38
CA GLY A 328 -8.32 -18.16 1.38
C GLY A 328 -9.66 -17.48 1.15
N GLY A 329 -10.75 -18.26 1.17
CA GLY A 329 -12.11 -17.74 0.98
C GLY A 329 -12.43 -17.36 -0.47
N ASP A 330 -13.47 -16.54 -0.62
CA ASP A 330 -14.05 -16.08 -1.88
C ASP A 330 -14.45 -14.59 -1.85
N LEU A 331 -14.02 -13.86 -0.82
CA LEU A 331 -14.32 -12.45 -0.62
C LEU A 331 -13.05 -11.59 -0.79
N MET A 332 -13.15 -10.55 -1.60
CA MET A 332 -12.13 -9.52 -1.74
C MET A 332 -12.66 -8.19 -1.20
N PRO A 333 -12.12 -7.65 -0.10
CA PRO A 333 -12.51 -6.35 0.39
C PRO A 333 -11.93 -5.23 -0.48
N LEU A 334 -12.74 -4.18 -0.66
CA LEU A 334 -12.29 -2.86 -1.08
C LEU A 334 -12.39 -1.94 0.13
N TYR A 335 -11.27 -1.30 0.47
CA TYR A 335 -11.14 -0.57 1.72
C TYR A 335 -11.41 0.91 1.54
N SER A 336 -12.37 1.43 2.31
CA SER A 336 -12.58 2.87 2.49
C SER A 336 -11.68 3.38 3.61
N GLU A 337 -11.20 4.61 3.45
CA GLU A 337 -10.29 5.28 4.35
C GLU A 337 -10.89 6.53 4.98
N ALA A 338 -10.28 7.01 6.07
CA ALA A 338 -10.66 8.28 6.70
C ALA A 338 -10.40 9.50 5.80
N GLU A 339 -9.46 9.37 4.86
CA GLU A 339 -9.15 10.41 3.87
C GLU A 339 -10.21 10.62 2.80
N ASP A 340 -11.25 9.76 2.75
CA ASP A 340 -12.43 9.99 1.91
C ASP A 340 -13.17 11.29 2.31
N SER A 341 -12.53 12.14 3.10
CA SER A 341 -12.96 13.48 3.48
C SER A 341 -11.82 14.48 3.39
N ILE A 342 -12.20 15.75 3.22
CA ILE A 342 -11.29 16.92 3.21
C ILE A 342 -10.72 17.27 4.58
N LEU A 343 -11.06 16.53 5.61
CA LEU A 343 -10.73 16.90 6.99
C LEU A 343 -9.28 16.54 7.31
N PRO A 344 -8.54 17.41 8.01
CA PRO A 344 -7.19 17.10 8.43
C PRO A 344 -7.17 15.87 9.34
N LEU A 345 -6.24 14.95 9.09
CA LEU A 345 -6.04 13.72 9.88
C LEU A 345 -5.42 13.98 11.27
N THR A 346 -5.53 15.18 11.81
CA THR A 346 -4.84 15.59 13.05
C THR A 346 -5.43 15.02 14.33
N ALA A 347 -6.68 14.54 14.28
CA ALA A 347 -7.29 13.81 15.39
C ALA A 347 -8.48 13.00 14.88
N PRO A 348 -8.81 11.88 15.53
CA PRO A 348 -10.05 11.18 15.25
C PRO A 348 -11.22 12.08 15.62
N SER A 349 -11.93 12.51 14.59
CA SER A 349 -13.15 13.29 14.78
C SER A 349 -14.36 12.46 14.38
N PRO A 350 -15.54 12.75 14.96
CA PRO A 350 -16.78 12.13 14.49
C PRO A 350 -17.02 12.32 12.99
N GLN A 351 -16.50 13.41 12.41
CA GLN A 351 -16.62 13.68 10.98
C GLN A 351 -15.77 12.71 10.13
N LEU A 352 -14.52 12.40 10.54
CA LEU A 352 -13.68 11.41 9.84
C LEU A 352 -14.29 10.02 9.90
N LEU A 353 -14.80 9.63 11.07
CA LEU A 353 -15.52 8.37 11.23
C LEU A 353 -16.78 8.33 10.36
N GLY A 354 -17.49 9.44 10.25
CA GLY A 354 -18.67 9.58 9.41
C GLY A 354 -18.34 9.47 7.91
N ALA A 355 -17.26 10.08 7.46
CA ALA A 355 -16.80 10.00 6.07
C ALA A 355 -16.42 8.58 5.68
N CYS A 356 -15.64 7.91 6.52
CA CYS A 356 -15.28 6.51 6.31
C CYS A 356 -16.52 5.60 6.27
N SER A 357 -17.49 5.82 7.18
CA SER A 357 -18.77 5.11 7.21
C SER A 357 -19.59 5.34 5.95
N ALA A 358 -19.60 6.57 5.42
CA ALA A 358 -20.28 6.88 4.16
C ALA A 358 -19.65 6.16 2.97
N GLY A 359 -18.31 6.08 2.93
CA GLY A 359 -17.58 5.31 1.93
C GLY A 359 -17.93 3.82 1.98
N ILE A 360 -17.92 3.22 3.16
CA ILE A 360 -18.31 1.81 3.36
C ILE A 360 -19.75 1.56 2.89
N LYS A 361 -20.67 2.45 3.24
CA LYS A 361 -22.05 2.37 2.81
C LYS A 361 -22.14 2.41 1.28
N TRP A 362 -21.44 3.33 0.65
CA TRP A 362 -21.42 3.44 -0.81
C TRP A 362 -20.88 2.16 -1.47
N VAL A 363 -19.78 1.58 -0.97
CA VAL A 363 -19.23 0.30 -1.46
C VAL A 363 -20.26 -0.81 -1.30
N ASN A 364 -20.96 -0.87 -0.16
CA ASN A 364 -22.00 -1.88 0.07
C ASN A 364 -23.16 -1.75 -0.92
N GLU A 365 -23.57 -0.54 -1.27
CA GLU A 365 -24.70 -0.28 -2.15
C GLU A 365 -24.34 -0.51 -3.64
N HIS A 366 -23.11 -0.25 -4.04
CA HIS A 366 -22.73 -0.20 -5.46
C HIS A 366 -21.78 -1.31 -5.92
N LEU A 367 -20.90 -1.80 -5.03
CA LEU A 367 -19.83 -2.73 -5.42
C LEU A 367 -19.97 -4.12 -4.77
N THR A 368 -20.60 -4.22 -3.60
CA THR A 368 -20.77 -5.51 -2.91
C THR A 368 -21.57 -6.49 -3.75
N GLY A 369 -21.04 -7.71 -3.87
CA GLY A 369 -21.65 -8.76 -4.70
C GLY A 369 -21.24 -8.69 -6.18
N MET A 370 -20.53 -7.64 -6.62
CA MET A 370 -19.86 -7.70 -7.92
C MET A 370 -18.91 -8.90 -7.92
N SER A 371 -19.04 -9.74 -8.91
CA SER A 371 -18.21 -10.95 -9.02
C SER A 371 -17.81 -11.19 -10.46
N MET A 372 -16.65 -11.78 -10.64
CA MET A 372 -16.19 -12.28 -11.92
C MET A 372 -15.55 -13.64 -11.70
N THR A 373 -15.94 -14.62 -12.50
CA THR A 373 -15.12 -15.83 -12.62
C THR A 373 -13.95 -15.43 -13.50
N THR A 374 -12.73 -15.56 -12.99
CA THR A 374 -11.53 -15.37 -13.81
C THR A 374 -11.59 -16.42 -14.91
N ALA A 375 -12.06 -16.03 -16.08
CA ALA A 375 -11.82 -16.82 -17.28
C ALA A 375 -10.28 -16.93 -17.36
N THR A 376 -9.81 -18.15 -17.37
CA THR A 376 -8.39 -18.46 -17.44
C THR A 376 -7.73 -17.58 -18.50
N PHE A 377 -6.96 -16.63 -18.07
CA PHE A 377 -6.18 -15.71 -18.91
C PHE A 377 -4.99 -16.46 -19.59
N THR A 378 -5.15 -17.76 -19.78
CA THR A 378 -4.10 -18.64 -20.30
C THR A 378 -4.01 -18.67 -21.81
N ASP A 379 -5.01 -18.16 -22.58
CA ASP A 379 -5.07 -18.47 -24.01
C ASP A 379 -5.10 -17.29 -24.98
N GLY A 380 -4.93 -16.04 -24.53
CA GLY A 380 -5.08 -14.85 -25.37
C GLY A 380 -3.82 -14.11 -25.81
N MET A 381 -2.64 -14.39 -25.25
CA MET A 381 -1.39 -13.66 -25.57
C MET A 381 -0.25 -14.55 -26.08
N ALA A 382 -0.53 -15.74 -26.54
CA ALA A 382 0.48 -16.59 -27.22
C ALA A 382 0.54 -16.34 -28.74
N GLY A 383 -0.08 -15.28 -29.23
CA GLY A 383 -0.15 -14.98 -30.65
C GLY A 383 -0.31 -13.49 -30.96
N ALA A 384 0.70 -12.67 -30.63
CA ALA A 384 0.90 -11.37 -31.26
C ALA A 384 2.37 -10.96 -31.12
#